data_bd00cb335488a4eec370e3e68790a93e
#
_entry.id   bd00cb335488a4eec370e3e68790a93e
#
_cell.length_a   1.000
_cell.length_b   1.000
_cell.length_c   1.000
_cell.angle_alpha   90.00
_cell.angle_beta   90.00
_cell.angle_gamma   90.00
#
_symmetry.space_group_name_H-M   'P 1'
#
loop_
_entity.id
_entity.type
_entity.pdbx_description
1 polymer ?
#
loop_
_entity_poly.entity_id
_entity_poly.type
_entity_poly.pdbx_seq_one_letter_code
_entity_poly.pdbx_strand_id
1 'polypeptide(L)' 'MTRKHFRELARILGSNMALDDLVNDIANFCASQNSHFQKQLFIDTVEKHYQEAKKELEKVIS' A
#
# COMPACT_ATOMS: atom_id res chain seq x y z
N MET A 1 -15.26 -2.25 -5.75
CA MET A 1 -14.59 -1.94 -4.48
C MET A 1 -14.79 -0.47 -4.11
N THR A 2 -14.86 -0.18 -2.83
CA THR A 2 -15.02 1.19 -2.33
C THR A 2 -13.66 1.77 -1.94
N ARG A 3 -13.64 3.09 -1.68
CA ARG A 3 -12.45 3.78 -1.21
C ARG A 3 -11.87 3.13 0.07
N LYS A 4 -12.74 2.66 0.94
CA LYS A 4 -12.37 1.97 2.17
C LYS A 4 -11.58 0.68 1.87
N HIS A 5 -12.01 -0.08 0.88
CA HIS A 5 -11.34 -1.32 0.48
C HIS A 5 -9.95 -1.04 -0.09
N PHE A 6 -9.81 0.00 -0.90
CA PHE A 6 -8.51 0.39 -1.45
C PHE A 6 -7.54 0.80 -0.35
N ARG A 7 -8.03 1.55 0.63
CA ARG A 7 -7.22 2.01 1.76
C ARG A 7 -6.76 0.81 2.61
N GLU A 8 -7.65 -0.13 2.86
CA GLU A 8 -7.34 -1.34 3.62
C GLU A 8 -6.29 -2.18 2.89
N LEU A 9 -6.43 -2.33 1.58
CA LEU A 9 -5.47 -3.07 0.77
C LEU A 9 -4.09 -2.41 0.82
N ALA A 10 -4.04 -1.08 0.74
CA ALA A 10 -2.79 -0.33 0.86
C ALA A 10 -2.12 -0.55 2.22
N ARG A 11 -2.92 -0.56 3.29
CA ARG A 11 -2.43 -0.81 4.64
C ARG A 11 -1.80 -2.21 4.75
N ILE A 12 -2.48 -3.20 4.21
CA ILE A 12 -1.98 -4.59 4.23
C ILE A 12 -0.65 -4.68 3.50
N LEU A 13 -0.57 -4.11 2.30
CA LEU A 13 0.65 -4.16 1.51
C LEU A 13 1.80 -3.47 2.21
N GLY A 14 1.56 -2.28 2.75
CA GLY A 14 2.59 -1.53 3.45
C GLY A 14 3.05 -2.22 4.73
N SER A 15 2.09 -2.69 5.53
CA SER A 15 2.38 -3.34 6.81
C SER A 15 3.20 -4.63 6.62
N ASN A 16 3.05 -5.29 5.49
CA ASN A 16 3.82 -6.50 5.16
C ASN A 16 5.07 -6.19 4.35
N MET A 17 5.40 -4.92 4.18
CA MET A 17 6.59 -4.47 3.45
C MET A 17 6.68 -5.09 2.05
N ALA A 18 5.54 -5.06 1.34
CA ALA A 18 5.46 -5.63 0.00
C ALA A 18 6.45 -4.96 -0.96
N LEU A 19 6.96 -5.74 -1.92
CA LEU A 19 7.89 -5.23 -2.93
C LEU A 19 7.21 -4.19 -3.82
N ASP A 20 7.98 -3.22 -4.31
CA ASP A 20 7.47 -2.15 -5.18
C ASP A 20 6.77 -2.70 -6.42
N ASP A 21 7.31 -3.76 -7.04
CA ASP A 21 6.71 -4.37 -8.22
C ASP A 21 5.32 -4.92 -7.91
N LEU A 22 5.17 -5.57 -6.76
CA LEU A 22 3.88 -6.09 -6.33
C LEU A 22 2.89 -4.97 -6.07
N VAL A 23 3.33 -3.90 -5.41
CA VAL A 23 2.49 -2.74 -5.14
C VAL A 23 2.01 -2.10 -6.44
N ASN A 24 2.90 -1.94 -7.41
CA ASN A 24 2.56 -1.38 -8.71
C ASN A 24 1.57 -2.25 -9.47
N ASP A 25 1.77 -3.56 -9.45
CA ASP A 25 0.87 -4.49 -10.13
C ASP A 25 -0.54 -4.42 -9.55
N ILE A 26 -0.64 -4.39 -8.22
CA ILE A 26 -1.94 -4.28 -7.54
C ILE A 26 -2.58 -2.93 -7.81
N ALA A 27 -1.79 -1.85 -7.79
CA ALA A 27 -2.30 -0.52 -8.10
C ALA A 27 -2.85 -0.45 -9.52
N ASN A 28 -2.16 -1.07 -10.49
CA ASN A 28 -2.62 -1.13 -11.85
C ASN A 28 -3.91 -1.94 -11.97
N PHE A 29 -4.01 -3.04 -11.26
CA PHE A 29 -5.23 -3.83 -11.22
C PHE A 29 -6.41 -3.00 -10.68
N CYS A 30 -6.21 -2.30 -9.57
CA CYS A 30 -7.24 -1.45 -9.00
C CYS A 30 -7.68 -0.36 -9.97
N ALA A 31 -6.73 0.25 -10.68
CA ALA A 31 -7.02 1.28 -11.67
C ALA A 31 -7.85 0.71 -12.83
N SER A 32 -7.62 -0.53 -13.21
CA SER A 32 -8.37 -1.19 -14.27
C SER A 32 -9.82 -1.48 -13.86
N GLN A 33 -10.07 -1.65 -12.56
CA GLN A 33 -11.40 -1.96 -12.04
C GLN A 33 -12.21 -0.72 -11.69
N ASN A 34 -11.58 0.43 -11.55
CA ASN A 34 -12.26 1.67 -11.15
C ASN A 34 -11.58 2.87 -11.80
N SER A 35 -12.29 3.53 -12.72
CA SER A 35 -11.78 4.68 -13.46
C SER A 35 -11.47 5.89 -12.56
N HIS A 36 -12.03 5.93 -11.36
CA HIS A 36 -11.81 7.01 -10.40
C HIS A 36 -10.74 6.67 -9.36
N PHE A 37 -10.08 5.54 -9.51
CA PHE A 37 -9.04 5.11 -8.60
C PHE A 37 -7.84 6.06 -8.64
N GLN A 38 -7.41 6.53 -7.47
CA GLN A 38 -6.26 7.43 -7.33
C GLN A 38 -5.00 6.62 -7.03
N LYS A 39 -4.31 6.22 -8.08
CA LYS A 39 -3.12 5.36 -7.98
C LYS A 39 -2.04 5.98 -7.09
N GLN A 40 -1.78 7.28 -7.25
CA GLN A 40 -0.73 7.95 -6.46
C GLN A 40 -1.06 7.96 -4.97
N LEU A 41 -2.32 8.22 -4.63
CA LEU A 41 -2.77 8.20 -3.24
C LEU A 41 -2.62 6.80 -2.64
N PHE A 42 -2.94 5.78 -3.42
CA PHE A 42 -2.78 4.39 -3.00
C PHE A 42 -1.31 4.07 -2.70
N ILE A 43 -0.42 4.44 -3.60
CA ILE A 43 1.02 4.21 -3.44
C ILE A 43 1.56 4.98 -2.23
N ASP A 44 1.15 6.23 -2.05
CA ASP A 44 1.57 7.03 -0.89
C ASP A 44 1.11 6.40 0.42
N THR A 45 -0.10 5.85 0.45
CA THR A 45 -0.63 5.18 1.63
C THR A 45 0.15 3.90 1.93
N VAL A 46 0.49 3.13 0.90
CA VAL A 46 1.33 1.94 1.05
C VAL A 46 2.68 2.33 1.65
N GLU A 47 3.30 3.38 1.12
CA GLU A 47 4.60 3.84 1.59
C GLU A 47 4.55 4.28 3.05
N LYS A 48 3.48 4.97 3.44
CA LYS A 48 3.29 5.39 4.83
C LYS A 48 3.32 4.19 5.78
N HIS A 49 2.56 3.16 5.47
CA HIS A 49 2.50 1.95 6.30
C HIS A 49 3.80 1.15 6.23
N TYR A 50 4.47 1.18 5.08
CA TYR A 50 5.77 0.56 4.92
C TYR A 50 6.78 1.20 5.89
N GLN A 51 6.82 2.53 5.95
CA GLN A 51 7.73 3.23 6.84
C GLN A 51 7.42 2.96 8.31
N GLU A 52 6.15 2.86 8.67
CA GLU A 52 5.75 2.51 10.02
C GLU A 52 6.20 1.10 10.40
N ALA A 53 6.02 0.15 9.49
CA ALA A 53 6.45 -1.23 9.71
C ALA A 53 7.96 -1.32 9.84
N LYS A 54 8.69 -0.56 9.03
CA LYS A 54 10.14 -0.52 9.07
C LYS A 54 10.64 0.04 10.41
N LYS A 55 10.01 1.07 10.93
CA LYS A 55 10.35 1.64 12.24
C LYS A 55 10.15 0.64 13.37
N GLU A 56 9.04 -0.09 13.33
CA GLU A 56 8.77 -1.14 14.31
C GLU A 56 9.86 -2.21 14.29
N LEU A 57 10.26 -2.62 13.09
CA LEU A 57 11.31 -3.63 12.93
C LEU A 57 12.65 -3.12 13.46
N GLU A 58 13.00 -1.87 13.19
CA GLU A 58 14.23 -1.26 13.67
C GLU A 58 14.26 -1.16 15.21
N LYS A 59 13.12 -0.86 15.83
CA LYS A 59 13.02 -0.82 17.29
C LYS A 59 13.30 -2.17 17.93
N VAL A 60 12.84 -3.25 17.30
CA VAL A 60 13.02 -4.60 17.81
C VAL A 60 14.49 -5.02 17.72
N ILE A 61 15.19 -4.56 16.69
CA ILE A 61 16.58 -4.93 16.43
C ILE A 61 17.57 -4.08 17.25
N SER A 62 17.19 -2.85 17.48
CA SER A 62 18.03 -1.92 18.24
C SER A 62 17.68 -1.96 19.72
#